data_82e3d8ec722f1c36bcffccc256a92815
#
_entry.id   82e3d8ec722f1c36bcffccc256a92815
#
_cell.length_a   1.000
_cell.length_b   1.000
_cell.length_c   1.000
_cell.angle_alpha   90.00
_cell.angle_beta   90.00
_cell.angle_gamma   90.00
#
_symmetry.space_group_name_H-M   'P 1'
#
loop_
_entity.id
_entity.type
_entity.pdbx_description
1 polymer ?
#
loop_
_entity_poly.entity_id
_entity_poly.type
_entity_poly.pdbx_seq_one_letter_code
_entity_poly.pdbx_strand_id
1 'polypeptide(L)'
;MTRARRLALVLPLVLAGFAAPAAANTRGLVFGVSAYPNFSADRQLRATKNDVARILRAFSARGLAEADFVVLADGAPQSKADPTRAAILDALERLGEEAERGDLVIVYGSGHGSRQAARAARKSDGLDQLFLPRDAAPAPSGAKEPFGNAIVSTEFGARLDAIRRKGADVWFILDSCFSGAASRDVGESVRDKQIDPGEIGVGFAAAMTPDQTLPLADQPQLPEGSGKLVAFYASQPNETAREAALPPNLPLEKRAWGSIFTLALSQALERGRALTYRQTLVEAARLLRADPAFQSRQTPSFEGDALDLKPPGATPAHVGAAWRVEDGVVLAGKLEGLDDGALVALYATAEAAADKPLARAVVAEAQPLQARLAAPNAGRDPLAAPPPRDDQSAAPK
;
A
#
# COMPACT_ATOMS: atom_id res chain seq x y z
N MET A 1 -64.86 -52.90 -23.37
CA MET A 1 -63.72 -52.96 -22.40
C MET A 1 -62.50 -52.40 -23.05
N THR A 2 -62.26 -51.11 -22.89
CA THR A 2 -61.20 -50.37 -23.56
C THR A 2 -60.07 -50.06 -22.49
N ARG A 3 -58.92 -50.69 -22.69
CA ARG A 3 -57.72 -50.48 -21.81
C ARG A 3 -57.01 -49.21 -22.23
N ALA A 4 -57.06 -48.19 -21.37
CA ALA A 4 -56.23 -46.99 -21.49
C ALA A 4 -54.76 -47.29 -21.20
N ARG A 5 -53.85 -47.07 -22.17
CA ARG A 5 -52.42 -47.12 -22.03
C ARG A 5 -51.98 -45.80 -21.42
N ARG A 6 -51.41 -45.83 -20.19
CA ARG A 6 -50.75 -44.69 -19.57
C ARG A 6 -49.32 -44.57 -20.14
N LEU A 7 -49.06 -43.45 -20.83
CA LEU A 7 -47.74 -43.09 -21.31
C LEU A 7 -47.00 -42.42 -20.15
N ALA A 8 -45.93 -43.02 -19.67
CA ALA A 8 -45.05 -42.42 -18.67
C ALA A 8 -43.99 -41.56 -19.39
N LEU A 9 -43.99 -40.27 -19.22
CA LEU A 9 -42.96 -39.34 -19.72
C LEU A 9 -41.82 -39.31 -18.70
N VAL A 10 -40.66 -39.86 -19.04
CA VAL A 10 -39.42 -39.74 -18.23
C VAL A 10 -38.68 -38.51 -18.73
N LEU A 11 -38.68 -37.45 -17.92
CA LEU A 11 -37.89 -36.24 -18.16
C LEU A 11 -36.48 -36.48 -17.63
N PRO A 12 -35.41 -36.35 -18.44
CA PRO A 12 -34.05 -36.41 -17.89
C PRO A 12 -33.78 -35.17 -17.05
N LEU A 13 -33.51 -35.36 -15.77
CA LEU A 13 -33.00 -34.32 -14.86
C LEU A 13 -31.57 -34.01 -15.25
N VAL A 14 -31.32 -32.92 -15.99
CA VAL A 14 -30.01 -32.38 -16.23
C VAL A 14 -29.56 -31.68 -14.93
N LEU A 15 -28.74 -32.38 -14.14
CA LEU A 15 -27.97 -31.73 -13.05
C LEU A 15 -26.91 -30.83 -13.68
N ALA A 16 -27.25 -29.56 -13.87
CA ALA A 16 -26.24 -28.53 -14.09
C ALA A 16 -25.40 -28.44 -12.80
N GLY A 17 -24.23 -29.03 -12.82
CA GLY A 17 -23.25 -28.88 -11.75
C GLY A 17 -22.85 -27.40 -11.66
N PHE A 18 -23.37 -26.68 -10.69
CA PHE A 18 -22.79 -25.38 -10.27
C PHE A 18 -21.41 -25.70 -9.70
N ALA A 19 -20.36 -25.48 -10.49
CA ALA A 19 -19.01 -25.41 -9.96
C ALA A 19 -19.02 -24.32 -8.89
N ALA A 20 -18.73 -24.66 -7.65
CA ALA A 20 -18.50 -23.67 -6.61
C ALA A 20 -17.38 -22.72 -7.11
N PRO A 21 -17.51 -21.40 -6.93
CA PRO A 21 -16.44 -20.49 -7.29
C PRO A 21 -15.18 -20.95 -6.58
N ALA A 22 -14.09 -21.10 -7.32
CA ALA A 22 -12.79 -21.41 -6.74
C ALA A 22 -12.48 -20.36 -5.66
N ALA A 23 -11.96 -20.78 -4.52
CA ALA A 23 -11.57 -19.85 -3.48
C ALA A 23 -10.51 -18.90 -4.06
N ALA A 24 -10.72 -17.60 -3.89
CA ALA A 24 -9.77 -16.59 -4.32
C ALA A 24 -8.41 -16.80 -3.63
N ASN A 25 -7.36 -16.97 -4.40
CA ASN A 25 -6.01 -17.14 -3.89
C ASN A 25 -5.29 -15.80 -3.77
N THR A 26 -4.40 -15.71 -2.78
CA THR A 26 -3.44 -14.60 -2.74
C THR A 26 -2.09 -15.15 -3.10
N ARG A 27 -1.39 -14.46 -3.99
CA ARG A 27 -0.02 -14.77 -4.40
C ARG A 27 0.74 -13.47 -4.65
N GLY A 28 2.06 -13.49 -4.64
CA GLY A 28 2.77 -12.25 -4.84
C GLY A 28 4.25 -12.36 -5.12
N LEU A 29 4.82 -11.18 -5.38
CA LEU A 29 6.25 -10.97 -5.56
C LEU A 29 6.72 -9.90 -4.57
N VAL A 30 7.75 -10.22 -3.81
CA VAL A 30 8.46 -9.27 -2.95
C VAL A 30 9.89 -9.18 -3.45
N PHE A 31 10.30 -8.02 -3.95
CA PHE A 31 11.66 -7.83 -4.41
C PHE A 31 12.34 -6.64 -3.72
N GLY A 32 13.66 -6.77 -3.53
CA GLY A 32 14.43 -5.77 -2.83
C GLY A 32 15.88 -5.71 -3.29
N VAL A 33 16.35 -4.52 -3.67
CA VAL A 33 17.71 -4.30 -4.16
C VAL A 33 18.50 -3.45 -3.17
N SER A 34 19.52 -4.05 -2.56
CA SER A 34 20.48 -3.35 -1.69
C SER A 34 21.82 -3.14 -2.39
N ALA A 35 22.26 -4.17 -3.13
CA ALA A 35 23.55 -4.19 -3.78
C ALA A 35 23.46 -3.76 -5.24
N TYR A 36 24.22 -2.76 -5.59
CA TYR A 36 24.34 -2.20 -6.94
C TYR A 36 25.78 -2.34 -7.42
N PRO A 37 26.23 -3.53 -7.89
CA PRO A 37 27.63 -3.82 -8.16
C PRO A 37 28.25 -2.95 -9.26
N ASN A 38 27.43 -2.39 -10.13
CA ASN A 38 27.87 -1.52 -11.22
C ASN A 38 27.95 -0.03 -10.84
N PHE A 39 27.67 0.31 -9.57
CA PHE A 39 27.71 1.66 -9.04
C PHE A 39 28.69 1.75 -7.88
N SER A 40 29.12 2.96 -7.54
CA SER A 40 30.05 3.25 -6.44
C SER A 40 29.48 2.85 -5.06
N ALA A 41 30.36 2.72 -4.08
CA ALA A 41 29.99 2.23 -2.74
C ALA A 41 28.98 3.13 -2.00
N ASP A 42 28.94 4.41 -2.30
CA ASP A 42 27.97 5.38 -1.75
C ASP A 42 26.55 5.19 -2.29
N ARG A 43 26.39 4.46 -3.39
CA ARG A 43 25.09 4.14 -3.99
C ARG A 43 24.47 2.82 -3.48
N GLN A 44 25.14 2.12 -2.59
CA GLN A 44 24.58 0.92 -1.98
C GLN A 44 23.49 1.29 -0.97
N LEU A 45 22.38 0.55 -0.97
CA LEU A 45 21.32 0.66 0.05
C LEU A 45 21.57 -0.31 1.21
N ARG A 46 21.04 0.00 2.37
CA ARG A 46 21.23 -0.78 3.60
C ARG A 46 19.95 -1.33 4.20
N ALA A 47 18.81 -0.72 3.86
CA ALA A 47 17.51 -1.05 4.46
C ALA A 47 16.84 -2.26 3.85
N THR A 48 17.04 -2.53 2.57
CA THR A 48 16.15 -3.34 1.74
C THR A 48 15.93 -4.76 2.27
N LYS A 49 16.98 -5.44 2.78
CA LYS A 49 16.79 -6.76 3.41
C LYS A 49 15.89 -6.72 4.66
N ASN A 50 15.95 -5.63 5.43
CA ASN A 50 15.11 -5.42 6.59
C ASN A 50 13.68 -5.05 6.17
N ASP A 51 13.53 -4.32 5.05
CA ASP A 51 12.24 -3.94 4.49
C ASP A 51 11.49 -5.17 3.99
N VAL A 52 12.16 -6.07 3.27
CA VAL A 52 11.59 -7.35 2.82
C VAL A 52 11.09 -8.18 4.01
N ALA A 53 11.91 -8.35 5.04
CA ALA A 53 11.52 -9.08 6.25
C ALA A 53 10.35 -8.40 6.98
N ARG A 54 10.32 -7.07 6.98
CA ARG A 54 9.28 -6.28 7.65
C ARG A 54 7.94 -6.36 6.93
N ILE A 55 7.94 -6.19 5.61
CA ILE A 55 6.69 -6.25 4.83
C ILE A 55 6.09 -7.65 4.84
N LEU A 56 6.90 -8.70 4.73
CA LEU A 56 6.44 -10.08 4.85
C LEU A 56 5.83 -10.37 6.22
N ARG A 57 6.42 -9.82 7.30
CA ARG A 57 5.84 -9.92 8.65
C ARG A 57 4.50 -9.20 8.74
N ALA A 58 4.39 -8.00 8.17
CA ALA A 58 3.13 -7.26 8.15
C ALA A 58 2.04 -8.01 7.36
N PHE A 59 2.39 -8.64 6.25
CA PHE A 59 1.49 -9.52 5.50
C PHE A 59 1.10 -10.76 6.29
N SER A 60 2.06 -11.41 6.94
CA SER A 60 1.80 -12.57 7.82
C SER A 60 0.88 -12.22 8.98
N ALA A 61 1.06 -11.05 9.62
CA ALA A 61 0.16 -10.55 10.66
C ALA A 61 -1.28 -10.36 10.14
N ARG A 62 -1.48 -10.25 8.85
CA ARG A 62 -2.78 -10.18 8.17
C ARG A 62 -3.27 -11.54 7.63
N GLY A 63 -2.60 -12.62 8.00
CA GLY A 63 -3.00 -13.99 7.62
C GLY A 63 -2.54 -14.42 6.23
N LEU A 64 -1.64 -13.66 5.57
CA LEU A 64 -1.02 -14.08 4.32
C LEU A 64 0.20 -14.94 4.61
N ALA A 65 0.30 -16.11 3.99
CA ALA A 65 1.43 -16.98 4.21
C ALA A 65 2.68 -16.50 3.44
N GLU A 66 3.86 -16.60 4.06
CA GLU A 66 5.11 -16.26 3.36
C GLU A 66 5.31 -17.12 2.11
N ALA A 67 4.82 -18.36 2.13
CA ALA A 67 4.88 -19.29 0.99
C ALA A 67 4.09 -18.79 -0.25
N ASP A 68 3.17 -17.86 -0.08
CA ASP A 68 2.40 -17.28 -1.19
C ASP A 68 3.22 -16.26 -1.99
N PHE A 69 4.44 -15.95 -1.54
CA PHE A 69 5.28 -14.93 -2.14
C PHE A 69 6.56 -15.50 -2.73
N VAL A 70 6.87 -15.13 -3.97
CA VAL A 70 8.22 -15.25 -4.52
C VAL A 70 9.05 -14.07 -3.97
N VAL A 71 10.18 -14.37 -3.35
CA VAL A 71 11.09 -13.35 -2.80
C VAL A 71 12.34 -13.29 -3.65
N LEU A 72 12.68 -12.09 -4.16
CA LEU A 72 13.88 -11.77 -4.93
C LEU A 72 14.59 -10.60 -4.24
N ALA A 73 15.57 -10.86 -3.37
CA ALA A 73 16.20 -9.79 -2.60
C ALA A 73 17.64 -10.12 -2.20
N ASP A 74 18.57 -9.20 -2.43
CA ASP A 74 19.93 -9.44 -1.99
C ASP A 74 20.03 -9.46 -0.47
N GLY A 75 20.69 -10.49 0.04
CA GLY A 75 20.98 -10.64 1.47
C GLY A 75 19.77 -10.97 2.34
N ALA A 76 18.60 -11.27 1.76
CA ALA A 76 17.45 -11.79 2.49
C ALA A 76 17.48 -13.32 2.51
N PRO A 77 17.32 -13.97 3.68
CA PRO A 77 17.38 -15.45 3.77
C PRO A 77 16.30 -16.17 2.95
N GLN A 78 15.17 -15.51 2.74
CA GLN A 78 14.03 -16.07 1.98
C GLN A 78 14.19 -15.94 0.47
N SER A 79 15.23 -15.23 0.00
CA SER A 79 15.40 -14.96 -1.43
C SER A 79 15.63 -16.22 -2.24
N LYS A 80 14.96 -16.31 -3.39
CA LYS A 80 15.10 -17.40 -4.35
C LYS A 80 16.18 -17.12 -5.39
N ALA A 81 16.43 -15.84 -5.69
CA ALA A 81 17.45 -15.38 -6.63
C ALA A 81 17.76 -13.90 -6.42
N ASP A 82 18.82 -13.41 -7.06
CA ASP A 82 19.15 -11.99 -7.11
C ASP A 82 18.03 -11.19 -7.83
N PRO A 83 17.70 -9.99 -7.36
CA PRO A 83 16.66 -9.13 -7.92
C PRO A 83 17.15 -8.42 -9.20
N THR A 84 17.53 -9.19 -10.22
CA THR A 84 17.90 -8.68 -11.53
C THR A 84 16.67 -8.28 -12.34
N ARG A 85 16.88 -7.46 -13.40
CA ARG A 85 15.79 -7.09 -14.30
C ARG A 85 15.03 -8.31 -14.84
N ALA A 86 15.76 -9.28 -15.35
CA ALA A 86 15.16 -10.50 -15.89
C ALA A 86 14.35 -11.24 -14.81
N ALA A 87 14.95 -11.51 -13.64
CA ALA A 87 14.27 -12.24 -12.56
C ALA A 87 12.97 -11.57 -12.09
N ILE A 88 12.97 -10.21 -11.96
CA ILE A 88 11.77 -9.46 -11.55
C ILE A 88 10.69 -9.55 -12.62
N LEU A 89 11.04 -9.32 -13.90
CA LEU A 89 10.07 -9.34 -15.00
C LEU A 89 9.51 -10.73 -15.26
N ASP A 90 10.35 -11.77 -15.20
CA ASP A 90 9.92 -13.17 -15.35
C ASP A 90 9.00 -13.62 -14.20
N ALA A 91 9.26 -13.15 -12.96
CA ALA A 91 8.37 -13.44 -11.84
C ALA A 91 7.00 -12.76 -12.02
N LEU A 92 6.95 -11.52 -12.51
CA LEU A 92 5.70 -10.84 -12.83
C LEU A 92 4.94 -11.50 -13.97
N GLU A 93 5.66 -12.00 -15.00
CA GLU A 93 5.05 -12.71 -16.11
C GLU A 93 4.41 -14.02 -15.64
N ARG A 94 5.13 -14.81 -14.84
CA ARG A 94 4.56 -16.04 -14.21
C ARG A 94 3.33 -15.74 -13.36
N LEU A 95 3.34 -14.68 -12.54
CA LEU A 95 2.15 -14.26 -11.80
C LEU A 95 0.97 -13.96 -12.75
N GLY A 96 1.25 -13.34 -13.91
CA GLY A 96 0.24 -13.10 -14.93
C GLY A 96 -0.28 -14.39 -15.60
N GLU A 97 0.59 -15.39 -15.81
CA GLU A 97 0.19 -16.70 -16.35
C GLU A 97 -0.68 -17.50 -15.38
N GLU A 98 -0.30 -17.48 -14.09
CA GLU A 98 -0.93 -18.26 -13.02
C GLU A 98 -2.17 -17.61 -12.42
N ALA A 99 -2.38 -16.31 -12.65
CA ALA A 99 -3.51 -15.56 -12.09
C ALA A 99 -4.84 -16.05 -12.67
N GLU A 100 -5.81 -16.20 -11.80
CA GLU A 100 -7.19 -16.54 -12.12
C GLU A 100 -8.16 -15.44 -11.70
N ARG A 101 -9.37 -15.48 -12.23
CA ARG A 101 -10.41 -14.51 -11.86
C ARG A 101 -10.73 -14.57 -10.37
N GLY A 102 -10.66 -13.41 -9.73
CA GLY A 102 -10.93 -13.24 -8.31
C GLY A 102 -9.70 -13.39 -7.41
N ASP A 103 -8.55 -13.82 -7.96
CA ASP A 103 -7.29 -13.82 -7.20
C ASP A 103 -6.87 -12.41 -6.83
N LEU A 104 -6.04 -12.32 -5.80
CA LEU A 104 -5.30 -11.10 -5.46
C LEU A 104 -3.80 -11.33 -5.68
N VAL A 105 -3.19 -10.50 -6.51
CA VAL A 105 -1.75 -10.48 -6.73
C VAL A 105 -1.16 -9.27 -6.01
N ILE A 106 -0.21 -9.52 -5.09
CA ILE A 106 0.48 -8.47 -4.33
C ILE A 106 1.90 -8.37 -4.84
N VAL A 107 2.32 -7.17 -5.23
CA VAL A 107 3.69 -6.90 -5.68
C VAL A 107 4.27 -5.81 -4.81
N TYR A 108 5.36 -6.11 -4.13
CA TYR A 108 6.13 -5.14 -3.35
C TYR A 108 7.55 -5.05 -3.88
N GLY A 109 8.03 -3.82 -4.10
CA GLY A 109 9.38 -3.54 -4.54
C GLY A 109 10.06 -2.47 -3.69
N SER A 110 11.35 -2.64 -3.40
CA SER A 110 12.19 -1.68 -2.67
C SER A 110 13.57 -1.58 -3.33
N GLY A 111 14.02 -0.36 -3.63
CA GLY A 111 15.29 -0.14 -4.30
C GLY A 111 15.46 1.30 -4.79
N HIS A 112 16.54 1.56 -5.53
CA HIS A 112 16.73 2.83 -6.19
C HIS A 112 15.76 3.02 -7.35
N GLY A 113 15.30 4.24 -7.49
CA GLY A 113 14.63 4.72 -8.68
C GLY A 113 15.42 5.79 -9.40
N SER A 114 14.95 6.11 -10.59
CA SER A 114 15.46 7.21 -11.41
C SER A 114 14.38 7.65 -12.40
N ARG A 115 14.75 8.48 -13.35
CA ARG A 115 13.88 8.93 -14.44
C ARG A 115 14.69 9.21 -15.70
N GLN A 116 13.99 9.19 -16.83
CA GLN A 116 14.53 9.58 -18.12
C GLN A 116 13.46 10.26 -18.96
N ALA A 117 13.84 10.91 -20.05
CA ALA A 117 12.87 11.36 -21.04
C ALA A 117 12.09 10.16 -21.61
N ALA A 118 10.80 10.30 -21.78
CA ALA A 118 9.95 9.28 -22.38
C ALA A 118 10.43 8.91 -23.78
N ARG A 119 10.34 7.61 -24.17
CA ARG A 119 10.88 7.08 -25.41
C ARG A 119 9.81 6.62 -26.42
N ALA A 120 8.67 6.18 -25.94
CA ALA A 120 7.60 5.64 -26.80
C ALA A 120 6.36 6.54 -26.84
N ALA A 121 5.87 6.93 -25.66
CA ALA A 121 4.76 7.84 -25.51
C ALA A 121 5.02 8.70 -24.27
N ARG A 122 4.73 10.00 -24.34
CA ARG A 122 4.98 10.92 -23.23
C ARG A 122 3.81 10.98 -22.27
N LYS A 123 4.10 10.94 -20.97
CA LYS A 123 3.20 11.39 -19.92
C LYS A 123 3.14 12.92 -19.91
N SER A 124 2.32 13.51 -19.05
CA SER A 124 2.16 14.96 -18.95
C SER A 124 3.47 15.71 -18.66
N ASP A 125 4.38 15.08 -17.89
CA ASP A 125 5.71 15.61 -17.56
C ASP A 125 6.79 15.25 -18.60
N GLY A 126 6.47 14.41 -19.59
CA GLY A 126 7.39 13.93 -20.62
C GLY A 126 8.45 12.95 -20.13
N LEU A 127 8.31 12.38 -18.94
CA LEU A 127 9.31 11.55 -18.30
C LEU A 127 8.80 10.13 -18.03
N ASP A 128 9.69 9.16 -18.21
CA ASP A 128 9.53 7.79 -17.73
C ASP A 128 10.21 7.64 -16.38
N GLN A 129 9.50 7.00 -15.47
CA GLN A 129 10.05 6.57 -14.16
C GLN A 129 10.75 5.24 -14.33
N LEU A 130 11.90 5.09 -13.67
CA LEU A 130 12.76 3.91 -13.74
C LEU A 130 12.92 3.28 -12.35
N PHE A 131 12.78 1.97 -12.27
CA PHE A 131 13.28 1.18 -11.16
C PHE A 131 14.65 0.59 -11.56
N LEU A 132 15.63 0.63 -10.66
CA LEU A 132 16.97 0.12 -10.90
C LEU A 132 17.12 -1.26 -10.21
N PRO A 133 17.12 -2.37 -10.97
CA PRO A 133 17.44 -3.70 -10.46
C PRO A 133 18.93 -3.83 -10.09
N ARG A 134 19.29 -4.95 -9.48
CA ARG A 134 20.67 -5.24 -9.06
C ARG A 134 21.69 -5.16 -10.20
N ASP A 135 21.30 -5.56 -11.39
CA ASP A 135 22.11 -5.57 -12.61
C ASP A 135 22.02 -4.27 -13.42
N ALA A 136 21.34 -3.24 -12.90
CA ALA A 136 21.37 -1.93 -13.51
C ALA A 136 22.80 -1.40 -13.56
N ALA A 137 23.12 -0.65 -14.62
CA ALA A 137 24.43 -0.07 -14.81
C ALA A 137 24.32 1.30 -15.48
N PRO A 138 25.27 2.22 -15.26
CA PRO A 138 25.38 3.41 -16.09
C PRO A 138 25.49 3.01 -17.57
N ALA A 139 24.71 3.67 -18.43
CA ALA A 139 24.77 3.39 -19.85
C ALA A 139 26.08 3.93 -20.45
N PRO A 140 26.57 3.33 -21.57
CA PRO A 140 27.73 3.85 -22.27
C PRO A 140 27.55 5.30 -22.71
N SER A 141 28.67 6.05 -22.79
CA SER A 141 28.65 7.42 -23.26
C SER A 141 27.99 7.52 -24.65
N GLY A 142 27.03 8.44 -24.79
CA GLY A 142 26.27 8.64 -26.04
C GLY A 142 25.01 7.75 -26.15
N ALA A 143 24.73 6.89 -25.19
CA ALA A 143 23.45 6.18 -25.12
C ALA A 143 22.28 7.15 -24.88
N LYS A 144 21.11 6.81 -25.43
CA LYS A 144 19.89 7.59 -25.22
C LYS A 144 19.30 7.40 -23.82
N GLU A 145 19.40 6.19 -23.30
CA GLU A 145 18.98 5.81 -21.95
C GLU A 145 20.13 6.02 -20.96
N PRO A 146 19.88 6.59 -19.77
CA PRO A 146 20.93 6.81 -18.77
C PRO A 146 21.40 5.52 -18.08
N PHE A 147 20.55 4.47 -18.08
CA PHE A 147 20.83 3.20 -17.41
C PHE A 147 20.55 2.00 -18.30
N GLY A 148 21.49 1.06 -18.38
CA GLY A 148 21.24 -0.28 -18.85
C GLY A 148 20.51 -1.10 -17.78
N ASN A 149 19.67 -2.02 -18.20
CA ASN A 149 18.88 -2.91 -17.35
C ASN A 149 17.91 -2.23 -16.37
N ALA A 150 17.59 -0.95 -16.55
CA ALA A 150 16.50 -0.33 -15.79
C ALA A 150 15.14 -0.92 -16.21
N ILE A 151 14.19 -0.99 -15.27
CA ILE A 151 12.79 -1.32 -15.57
C ILE A 151 12.00 -0.02 -15.67
N VAL A 152 11.40 0.23 -16.82
CA VAL A 152 10.57 1.41 -17.04
C VAL A 152 9.17 1.18 -16.42
N SER A 153 8.57 2.21 -15.86
CA SER A 153 7.23 2.12 -15.25
C SER A 153 6.16 1.54 -16.17
N THR A 154 6.26 1.77 -17.48
CA THR A 154 5.36 1.19 -18.48
C THR A 154 5.50 -0.33 -18.59
N GLU A 155 6.68 -0.90 -18.30
CA GLU A 155 6.91 -2.35 -18.31
C GLU A 155 6.24 -3.01 -17.08
N PHE A 156 6.27 -2.36 -15.92
CA PHE A 156 5.45 -2.77 -14.77
C PHE A 156 3.98 -2.70 -15.13
N GLY A 157 3.51 -1.54 -15.62
CA GLY A 157 2.11 -1.34 -16.00
C GLY A 157 1.58 -2.40 -16.93
N ALA A 158 2.32 -2.73 -17.99
CA ALA A 158 1.91 -3.77 -18.96
C ALA A 158 1.71 -5.15 -18.31
N ARG A 159 2.55 -5.54 -17.35
CA ARG A 159 2.46 -6.83 -16.64
C ARG A 159 1.33 -6.83 -15.60
N LEU A 160 1.17 -5.74 -14.86
CA LEU A 160 0.04 -5.59 -13.93
C LEU A 160 -1.29 -5.63 -14.69
N ASP A 161 -1.37 -4.99 -15.86
CA ASP A 161 -2.55 -5.03 -16.71
C ASP A 161 -2.79 -6.44 -17.31
N ALA A 162 -1.74 -7.21 -17.61
CA ALA A 162 -1.89 -8.60 -18.03
C ALA A 162 -2.54 -9.45 -16.92
N ILE A 163 -2.14 -9.28 -15.67
CA ILE A 163 -2.75 -9.90 -14.50
C ILE A 163 -4.23 -9.48 -14.39
N ARG A 164 -4.51 -8.18 -14.47
CA ARG A 164 -5.86 -7.64 -14.36
C ARG A 164 -6.80 -8.12 -15.46
N ARG A 165 -6.30 -8.32 -16.69
CA ARG A 165 -7.09 -8.90 -17.82
C ARG A 165 -7.57 -10.32 -17.54
N LYS A 166 -6.90 -11.06 -16.66
CA LYS A 166 -7.38 -12.37 -16.16
C LYS A 166 -8.55 -12.24 -15.17
N GLY A 167 -8.83 -11.03 -14.68
CA GLY A 167 -9.84 -10.75 -13.65
C GLY A 167 -9.30 -10.87 -12.23
N ALA A 168 -7.97 -10.92 -12.06
CA ALA A 168 -7.31 -10.88 -10.76
C ALA A 168 -7.06 -9.43 -10.32
N ASP A 169 -7.30 -9.13 -9.06
CA ASP A 169 -7.01 -7.83 -8.46
C ASP A 169 -5.49 -7.70 -8.21
N VAL A 170 -4.98 -6.48 -8.30
CA VAL A 170 -3.55 -6.19 -8.09
C VAL A 170 -3.38 -5.14 -6.99
N TRP A 171 -2.50 -5.44 -6.03
CA TRP A 171 -1.98 -4.48 -5.09
C TRP A 171 -0.47 -4.28 -5.31
N PHE A 172 -0.10 -3.16 -5.94
CA PHE A 172 1.26 -2.79 -6.26
C PHE A 172 1.80 -1.80 -5.23
N ILE A 173 2.96 -2.07 -4.65
CA ILE A 173 3.60 -1.24 -3.63
C ILE A 173 5.06 -1.02 -4.05
N LEU A 174 5.44 0.22 -4.26
CA LEU A 174 6.79 0.54 -4.70
C LEU A 174 7.47 1.57 -3.79
N ASP A 175 8.46 1.08 -3.06
CA ASP A 175 9.31 1.87 -2.18
C ASP A 175 10.59 2.29 -2.89
N SER A 176 10.45 3.27 -3.76
CA SER A 176 11.51 3.81 -4.62
C SER A 176 11.24 5.27 -4.94
N CYS A 177 12.26 6.01 -5.36
CA CYS A 177 12.14 7.40 -5.79
C CYS A 177 12.03 7.53 -7.29
N PHE A 178 11.20 8.48 -7.70
CA PHE A 178 11.11 8.89 -9.10
C PHE A 178 11.35 10.40 -9.29
N SER A 179 11.82 11.10 -8.25
CA SER A 179 12.13 12.53 -8.30
C SER A 179 13.48 12.78 -8.96
N GLY A 180 13.70 13.97 -9.51
CA GLY A 180 15.00 14.39 -10.03
C GLY A 180 15.76 15.31 -9.07
N ALA A 181 15.35 15.40 -7.82
CA ALA A 181 15.97 16.25 -6.83
C ALA A 181 16.63 15.39 -5.74
N ALA A 182 17.88 14.98 -5.97
CA ALA A 182 18.68 14.44 -4.90
C ALA A 182 18.94 15.55 -3.86
N SER A 183 18.58 15.31 -2.60
CA SER A 183 18.98 16.23 -1.53
C SER A 183 20.46 15.97 -1.20
N ARG A 184 21.29 16.95 -1.44
CA ARG A 184 22.75 16.86 -1.22
C ARG A 184 23.17 16.83 0.25
N ASP A 185 22.21 16.88 1.17
CA ASP A 185 22.49 17.07 2.60
C ASP A 185 21.78 16.02 3.47
N VAL A 186 22.03 14.76 3.14
CA VAL A 186 21.63 13.62 3.98
C VAL A 186 22.86 13.17 4.77
N GLY A 187 22.81 13.31 6.09
CA GLY A 187 23.88 12.86 6.98
C GLY A 187 24.12 11.35 6.91
N GLU A 188 25.16 10.84 7.59
CA GLU A 188 25.55 9.41 7.57
C GLU A 188 24.42 8.42 7.95
N SER A 189 23.37 8.90 8.60
CA SER A 189 22.25 8.08 9.08
C SER A 189 21.02 8.06 8.17
N VAL A 190 21.04 8.74 7.03
CA VAL A 190 19.94 8.80 6.06
C VAL A 190 20.49 8.65 4.65
N ARG A 191 19.77 7.98 3.77
CA ARG A 191 20.11 7.82 2.35
C ARG A 191 18.87 8.02 1.48
N ASP A 192 19.08 8.66 0.34
CA ASP A 192 18.06 8.77 -0.69
C ASP A 192 18.01 7.48 -1.53
N LYS A 193 16.80 7.04 -1.87
CA LYS A 193 16.58 5.86 -2.73
C LYS A 193 16.51 6.24 -4.21
N GLN A 194 17.46 7.07 -4.63
CA GLN A 194 17.54 7.62 -5.98
C GLN A 194 18.97 7.63 -6.50
N ILE A 195 19.12 7.37 -7.79
CA ILE A 195 20.34 7.67 -8.55
C ILE A 195 19.94 8.64 -9.68
N ASP A 196 20.46 9.86 -9.60
CA ASP A 196 20.25 10.86 -10.65
C ASP A 196 21.19 10.60 -11.84
N PRO A 197 20.74 10.64 -13.09
CA PRO A 197 21.60 10.47 -14.26
C PRO A 197 22.80 11.43 -14.29
N GLY A 198 22.63 12.66 -13.80
CA GLY A 198 23.70 13.65 -13.72
C GLY A 198 24.82 13.29 -12.73
N GLU A 199 24.53 12.51 -11.71
CA GLU A 199 25.51 12.08 -10.70
C GLU A 199 26.43 10.95 -11.17
N ILE A 200 26.04 10.25 -12.24
CA ILE A 200 26.82 9.16 -12.83
C ILE A 200 27.51 9.55 -14.14
N GLY A 201 27.59 10.87 -14.44
CA GLY A 201 28.29 11.38 -15.62
C GLY A 201 27.53 11.26 -16.95
N VAL A 202 26.29 10.77 -16.93
CA VAL A 202 25.39 10.85 -18.07
C VAL A 202 24.90 12.29 -18.17
N GLY A 203 25.05 12.93 -19.31
CA GLY A 203 24.62 14.33 -19.50
C GLY A 203 23.15 14.49 -19.15
N PHE A 204 22.86 15.06 -17.98
CA PHE A 204 21.50 15.20 -17.42
C PHE A 204 20.54 15.82 -18.44
N ALA A 205 20.98 16.87 -19.17
CA ALA A 205 20.15 17.52 -20.17
C ALA A 205 19.71 16.57 -21.28
N ALA A 206 20.61 15.72 -21.80
CA ALA A 206 20.29 14.79 -22.88
C ALA A 206 19.34 13.67 -22.42
N ALA A 207 19.57 13.14 -21.20
CA ALA A 207 18.73 12.08 -20.62
C ALA A 207 17.34 12.57 -20.24
N MET A 208 17.18 13.87 -19.93
CA MET A 208 15.95 14.45 -19.37
C MET A 208 15.20 15.36 -20.35
N THR A 209 15.70 15.56 -21.57
CA THR A 209 14.99 16.38 -22.57
C THR A 209 13.82 15.61 -23.17
N PRO A 210 12.55 15.96 -22.85
CA PRO A 210 11.39 15.28 -23.40
C PRO A 210 11.30 15.49 -24.92
N ASP A 211 11.00 14.44 -25.65
CA ASP A 211 10.65 14.53 -27.05
C ASP A 211 9.17 14.94 -27.18
N GLN A 212 8.94 16.20 -27.52
CA GLN A 212 7.60 16.77 -27.68
C GLN A 212 6.86 16.22 -28.90
N THR A 213 7.53 15.53 -29.82
CA THR A 213 6.91 14.91 -30.99
C THR A 213 6.24 13.57 -30.66
N LEU A 214 6.60 12.95 -29.55
CA LEU A 214 5.95 11.71 -29.11
C LEU A 214 4.47 11.92 -28.80
N PRO A 215 3.60 10.94 -29.12
CA PRO A 215 2.20 11.00 -28.77
C PRO A 215 2.05 11.02 -27.24
N LEU A 216 0.94 11.57 -26.75
CA LEU A 216 0.57 11.38 -25.34
C LEU A 216 0.28 9.89 -25.09
N ALA A 217 0.72 9.41 -23.96
CA ALA A 217 0.43 8.04 -23.54
C ALA A 217 -1.09 7.90 -23.29
N ASP A 218 -1.70 7.00 -24.05
CA ASP A 218 -3.08 6.61 -23.78
C ASP A 218 -3.15 5.83 -22.48
N GLN A 219 -4.20 6.08 -21.70
CA GLN A 219 -4.55 5.21 -20.59
C GLN A 219 -5.10 3.90 -21.17
N PRO A 220 -4.48 2.73 -20.94
CA PRO A 220 -4.98 1.49 -21.50
C PRO A 220 -6.40 1.23 -20.95
N GLN A 221 -7.36 1.14 -21.87
CA GLN A 221 -8.72 0.72 -21.54
C GLN A 221 -8.69 -0.80 -21.33
N LEU A 222 -8.89 -1.23 -20.10
CA LEU A 222 -9.02 -2.67 -19.82
C LEU A 222 -10.42 -3.14 -20.15
N PRO A 223 -10.59 -4.40 -20.62
CA PRO A 223 -11.89 -4.99 -20.86
C PRO A 223 -12.77 -4.98 -19.60
N GLU A 224 -14.09 -4.96 -19.81
CA GLU A 224 -15.03 -5.15 -18.69
C GLU A 224 -14.77 -6.49 -17.99
N GLY A 225 -14.87 -6.48 -16.66
CA GLY A 225 -14.57 -7.66 -15.84
C GLY A 225 -13.08 -7.89 -15.57
N SER A 226 -12.19 -6.98 -15.98
CA SER A 226 -10.80 -6.98 -15.51
C SER A 226 -10.73 -6.73 -14.01
N GLY A 227 -9.67 -7.24 -13.39
CA GLY A 227 -9.38 -7.01 -11.97
C GLY A 227 -9.04 -5.55 -11.67
N LYS A 228 -9.17 -5.18 -10.43
CA LYS A 228 -8.93 -3.83 -9.91
C LYS A 228 -7.45 -3.60 -9.60
N LEU A 229 -7.06 -2.34 -9.54
CA LEU A 229 -5.71 -1.91 -9.15
C LEU A 229 -5.77 -1.08 -7.88
N VAL A 230 -4.83 -1.33 -6.99
CA VAL A 230 -4.39 -0.41 -5.95
C VAL A 230 -2.88 -0.28 -6.07
N ALA A 231 -2.37 0.92 -6.22
CA ALA A 231 -0.95 1.17 -6.24
C ALA A 231 -0.56 2.17 -5.15
N PHE A 232 0.50 1.85 -4.40
CA PHE A 232 1.10 2.68 -3.37
C PHE A 232 2.53 3.03 -3.76
N TYR A 233 2.87 4.29 -3.64
CA TYR A 233 4.21 4.81 -3.91
C TYR A 233 4.76 5.49 -2.67
N ALA A 234 6.05 5.33 -2.43
CA ALA A 234 6.72 5.84 -1.23
C ALA A 234 6.75 7.36 -1.15
N SER A 235 6.73 8.06 -2.29
CA SER A 235 6.80 9.52 -2.35
C SER A 235 6.03 10.07 -3.54
N GLN A 236 5.77 11.38 -3.51
CA GLN A 236 5.29 12.13 -4.68
C GLN A 236 6.39 12.19 -5.75
N PRO A 237 6.04 12.42 -7.04
CA PRO A 237 7.02 12.45 -8.14
C PRO A 237 8.16 13.48 -7.99
N ASN A 238 7.97 14.51 -7.19
CA ASN A 238 8.95 15.57 -6.91
C ASN A 238 9.61 15.46 -5.53
N GLU A 239 9.36 14.36 -4.82
CA GLU A 239 9.91 14.08 -3.49
C GLU A 239 10.80 12.84 -3.52
N THR A 240 11.69 12.74 -2.55
CA THR A 240 12.64 11.63 -2.43
C THR A 240 12.18 10.62 -1.38
N ALA A 241 12.07 9.35 -1.73
CA ALA A 241 11.93 8.26 -0.77
C ALA A 241 13.29 7.99 -0.10
N ARG A 242 13.28 7.61 1.18
CA ARG A 242 14.48 7.52 2.00
C ARG A 242 14.55 6.24 2.81
N GLU A 243 15.78 5.82 3.08
CA GLU A 243 16.10 4.88 4.14
C GLU A 243 16.86 5.59 5.26
N ALA A 244 16.70 5.13 6.48
CA ALA A 244 17.35 5.70 7.66
C ALA A 244 17.82 4.63 8.65
N ALA A 245 18.88 4.96 9.40
CA ALA A 245 19.33 4.15 10.52
C ALA A 245 18.54 4.52 11.80
N LEU A 246 17.77 3.59 12.32
CA LEU A 246 16.78 3.80 13.37
C LEU A 246 16.99 2.87 14.59
N PRO A 247 16.57 3.27 15.78
CA PRO A 247 16.04 4.57 16.17
C PRO A 247 17.13 5.62 16.36
N PRO A 248 16.84 6.92 16.16
CA PRO A 248 17.86 7.97 16.13
C PRO A 248 18.51 8.28 17.50
N ASN A 249 17.87 7.87 18.59
CA ASN A 249 18.37 8.05 19.96
C ASN A 249 19.46 7.04 20.38
N LEU A 250 19.78 6.06 19.52
CA LEU A 250 20.89 5.14 19.75
C LEU A 250 22.14 5.58 18.98
N PRO A 251 23.35 5.16 19.40
CA PRO A 251 24.56 5.26 18.59
C PRO A 251 24.37 4.58 17.22
N LEU A 252 24.98 5.11 16.16
CA LEU A 252 24.75 4.68 14.77
C LEU A 252 24.99 3.17 14.57
N GLU A 253 26.00 2.61 15.21
CA GLU A 253 26.37 1.19 15.15
C GLU A 253 25.33 0.25 15.80
N LYS A 254 24.42 0.81 16.62
CA LYS A 254 23.33 0.07 17.27
C LYS A 254 21.98 0.26 16.56
N ARG A 255 21.95 1.05 15.48
CA ARG A 255 20.73 1.31 14.71
C ARG A 255 20.55 0.26 13.62
N ALA A 256 19.29 -0.03 13.29
CA ALA A 256 18.93 -0.84 12.15
C ALA A 256 18.50 0.06 10.99
N TRP A 257 18.98 -0.23 9.78
CA TRP A 257 18.52 0.47 8.60
C TRP A 257 17.13 -0.01 8.18
N GLY A 258 16.28 0.91 7.81
CA GLY A 258 14.92 0.66 7.32
C GLY A 258 14.47 1.79 6.39
N SER A 259 13.74 1.45 5.35
CA SER A 259 13.03 2.45 4.54
C SER A 259 11.92 3.07 5.35
N ILE A 260 11.87 4.38 5.34
CA ILE A 260 10.93 5.16 6.16
C ILE A 260 9.49 4.84 5.77
N PHE A 261 9.21 4.72 4.47
CA PHE A 261 7.89 4.36 3.96
C PHE A 261 7.48 2.94 4.36
N THR A 262 8.35 1.95 4.11
CA THR A 262 8.04 0.55 4.45
C THR A 262 7.83 0.37 5.95
N LEU A 263 8.59 1.08 6.80
CA LEU A 263 8.37 1.06 8.24
C LEU A 263 6.98 1.57 8.61
N ALA A 264 6.58 2.73 8.09
CA ALA A 264 5.29 3.34 8.37
C ALA A 264 4.13 2.50 7.80
N LEU A 265 4.27 2.00 6.57
CA LEU A 265 3.26 1.14 5.95
C LEU A 265 3.06 -0.17 6.72
N SER A 266 4.14 -0.83 7.11
CA SER A 266 4.07 -2.07 7.91
C SER A 266 3.37 -1.83 9.24
N GLN A 267 3.68 -0.74 9.94
CA GLN A 267 3.00 -0.38 11.17
C GLN A 267 1.49 -0.11 10.96
N ALA A 268 1.14 0.59 9.88
CA ALA A 268 -0.25 0.83 9.53
C ALA A 268 -1.00 -0.47 9.23
N LEU A 269 -0.36 -1.40 8.52
CA LEU A 269 -0.93 -2.71 8.21
C LEU A 269 -1.10 -3.59 9.46
N GLU A 270 -0.12 -3.61 10.35
CA GLU A 270 -0.16 -4.40 11.58
C GLU A 270 -1.21 -3.89 12.56
N ARG A 271 -1.38 -2.57 12.67
CA ARG A 271 -2.30 -1.92 13.62
C ARG A 271 -3.71 -1.73 13.07
N GLY A 272 -3.83 -1.43 11.80
CA GLY A 272 -5.07 -0.97 11.16
C GLY A 272 -5.82 -2.06 10.39
N ARG A 273 -6.11 -3.23 11.00
CA ARG A 273 -6.78 -4.35 10.30
C ARG A 273 -8.15 -4.02 9.71
N ALA A 274 -8.86 -3.04 10.24
CA ALA A 274 -10.17 -2.63 9.74
C ALA A 274 -10.10 -1.59 8.61
N LEU A 275 -8.93 -1.00 8.36
CA LEU A 275 -8.75 0.12 7.42
C LEU A 275 -8.90 -0.34 5.96
N THR A 276 -9.41 0.55 5.11
CA THR A 276 -9.35 0.41 3.66
C THR A 276 -7.92 0.65 3.16
N TYR A 277 -7.64 0.35 1.88
CA TYR A 277 -6.35 0.68 1.28
C TYR A 277 -6.02 2.17 1.42
N ARG A 278 -6.97 3.04 1.10
CA ARG A 278 -6.84 4.51 1.26
C ARG A 278 -6.50 4.89 2.69
N GLN A 279 -7.27 4.39 3.65
CA GLN A 279 -7.06 4.68 5.07
C GLN A 279 -5.70 4.14 5.57
N THR A 280 -5.29 2.96 5.10
CA THR A 280 -3.98 2.38 5.43
C THR A 280 -2.84 3.30 4.99
N LEU A 281 -2.91 3.85 3.76
CA LEU A 281 -1.86 4.76 3.31
C LEU A 281 -1.90 6.12 4.00
N VAL A 282 -3.10 6.64 4.29
CA VAL A 282 -3.25 7.87 5.09
C VAL A 282 -2.65 7.69 6.49
N GLU A 283 -2.86 6.53 7.12
CA GLU A 283 -2.25 6.21 8.43
C GLU A 283 -0.73 6.10 8.31
N ALA A 284 -0.20 5.44 7.29
CA ALA A 284 1.23 5.40 7.02
C ALA A 284 1.81 6.82 6.86
N ALA A 285 1.16 7.69 6.09
CA ALA A 285 1.56 9.07 5.92
C ALA A 285 1.49 9.88 7.24
N ARG A 286 0.52 9.59 8.10
CA ARG A 286 0.42 10.19 9.44
C ARG A 286 1.59 9.75 10.33
N LEU A 287 1.91 8.45 10.34
CA LEU A 287 3.06 7.91 11.07
C LEU A 287 4.38 8.55 10.61
N LEU A 288 4.57 8.73 9.30
CA LEU A 288 5.73 9.41 8.74
C LEU A 288 5.89 10.85 9.25
N ARG A 289 4.79 11.58 9.35
CA ARG A 289 4.82 12.98 9.81
C ARG A 289 4.95 13.11 11.33
N ALA A 290 4.42 12.14 12.07
CA ALA A 290 4.42 12.19 13.54
C ALA A 290 5.76 11.84 14.18
N ASP A 291 6.65 11.14 13.48
CA ASP A 291 7.95 10.74 14.02
C ASP A 291 9.03 11.76 13.67
N PRO A 292 9.57 12.49 14.68
CA PRO A 292 10.66 13.45 14.46
C PRO A 292 11.92 12.81 13.85
N ALA A 293 12.12 11.50 14.03
CA ALA A 293 13.21 10.77 13.42
C ALA A 293 13.15 10.77 11.90
N PHE A 294 11.96 10.92 11.36
CA PHE A 294 11.74 10.86 9.92
C PHE A 294 11.83 12.22 9.24
N GLN A 295 11.89 13.36 9.93
CA GLN A 295 11.98 14.75 9.41
C GLN A 295 12.02 14.87 7.87
N SER A 296 11.23 14.03 7.22
CA SER A 296 11.28 13.74 5.81
C SER A 296 10.15 14.49 5.11
N ARG A 297 10.47 15.23 4.05
CA ARG A 297 9.48 15.76 3.11
C ARG A 297 8.99 14.67 2.15
N GLN A 298 8.75 13.46 2.69
CA GLN A 298 8.29 12.30 1.93
C GLN A 298 6.80 12.14 2.17
N THR A 299 6.02 12.27 1.10
CA THR A 299 4.57 12.12 1.14
C THR A 299 4.17 10.93 0.27
N PRO A 300 3.78 9.80 0.86
CA PRO A 300 3.29 8.67 0.11
C PRO A 300 2.08 9.03 -0.76
N SER A 301 1.99 8.43 -1.94
CA SER A 301 0.89 8.63 -2.86
C SER A 301 0.26 7.29 -3.27
N PHE A 302 -0.95 7.37 -3.81
CA PHE A 302 -1.69 6.20 -4.26
C PHE A 302 -2.50 6.50 -5.51
N GLU A 303 -2.78 5.44 -6.26
CA GLU A 303 -3.71 5.45 -7.39
C GLU A 303 -4.46 4.12 -7.48
N GLY A 304 -5.50 4.07 -8.26
CA GLY A 304 -6.27 2.85 -8.54
C GLY A 304 -7.77 3.01 -8.30
N ASP A 305 -8.48 1.95 -8.64
CA ASP A 305 -9.94 1.88 -8.68
C ASP A 305 -10.56 1.08 -7.51
N ALA A 306 -9.73 0.58 -6.57
CA ALA A 306 -10.16 -0.22 -5.42
C ALA A 306 -9.73 0.34 -4.07
N LEU A 307 -9.41 1.62 -3.99
CA LEU A 307 -8.82 2.26 -2.79
C LEU A 307 -9.73 2.18 -1.56
N ASP A 308 -11.02 2.09 -1.74
CA ASP A 308 -11.99 2.02 -0.64
C ASP A 308 -12.38 0.58 -0.25
N LEU A 309 -11.76 -0.42 -0.90
CA LEU A 309 -11.79 -1.81 -0.44
C LEU A 309 -10.79 -2.03 0.70
N LYS A 310 -10.92 -3.16 1.38
CA LYS A 310 -10.03 -3.55 2.46
C LYS A 310 -8.90 -4.45 1.95
N PRO A 311 -7.66 -4.27 2.42
CA PRO A 311 -6.58 -5.22 2.19
C PRO A 311 -6.92 -6.61 2.75
N PRO A 312 -6.26 -7.68 2.29
CA PRO A 312 -6.42 -9.03 2.82
C PRO A 312 -6.25 -9.09 4.34
N GLY A 313 -6.88 -10.07 4.97
CA GLY A 313 -6.83 -10.26 6.42
C GLY A 313 -7.43 -9.10 7.22
N ALA A 314 -8.21 -8.24 6.57
CA ALA A 314 -8.99 -7.25 7.27
C ALA A 314 -10.04 -7.97 8.10
N THR A 315 -10.02 -7.76 9.41
CA THR A 315 -11.14 -8.19 10.25
C THR A 315 -12.41 -7.48 9.79
N PRO A 316 -13.59 -8.14 9.82
CA PRO A 316 -14.84 -7.43 9.61
C PRO A 316 -14.85 -6.23 10.55
N ALA A 317 -14.96 -5.01 10.00
CA ALA A 317 -15.15 -3.88 10.85
C ALA A 317 -16.45 -4.11 11.62
N HIS A 318 -16.41 -4.02 12.94
CA HIS A 318 -17.59 -3.54 13.63
C HIS A 318 -17.91 -2.19 13.00
N VAL A 319 -19.15 -2.06 12.53
CA VAL A 319 -19.68 -0.92 11.81
C VAL A 319 -19.37 0.36 12.59
N GLY A 320 -18.36 1.09 12.19
CA GLY A 320 -17.97 2.35 12.82
C GLY A 320 -16.52 2.69 12.45
N ALA A 321 -16.27 3.92 12.06
CA ALA A 321 -14.93 4.43 11.91
C ALA A 321 -14.23 4.36 13.28
N ALA A 322 -12.96 3.94 13.33
CA ALA A 322 -12.17 3.94 14.56
C ALA A 322 -11.21 5.13 14.54
N TRP A 323 -11.26 5.92 15.60
CA TRP A 323 -10.41 7.09 15.77
C TRP A 323 -9.58 6.97 17.06
N ARG A 324 -8.43 7.58 17.05
CA ARG A 324 -7.57 7.65 18.21
C ARG A 324 -8.16 8.59 19.27
N VAL A 325 -8.05 8.21 20.52
CA VAL A 325 -8.43 9.03 21.66
C VAL A 325 -7.18 9.32 22.49
N GLU A 326 -6.92 10.62 22.73
CA GLU A 326 -5.82 11.10 23.57
C GLU A 326 -6.41 12.07 24.62
N ASP A 327 -6.17 11.82 25.88
CA ASP A 327 -6.62 12.66 26.99
C ASP A 327 -8.12 13.06 26.93
N GLY A 328 -8.96 12.11 26.51
CA GLY A 328 -10.40 12.33 26.37
C GLY A 328 -10.82 13.12 25.14
N VAL A 329 -9.88 13.36 24.21
CA VAL A 329 -10.15 13.99 22.91
C VAL A 329 -10.07 12.91 21.82
N VAL A 330 -11.13 12.75 21.05
CA VAL A 330 -11.16 11.94 19.83
C VAL A 330 -10.56 12.76 18.70
N LEU A 331 -9.58 12.21 17.98
CA LEU A 331 -8.95 12.86 16.82
C LEU A 331 -9.82 12.70 15.55
N ALA A 332 -11.09 13.03 15.68
CA ALA A 332 -12.10 13.10 14.64
C ALA A 332 -13.27 13.94 15.13
N GLY A 333 -13.95 14.63 14.24
CA GLY A 333 -15.01 15.55 14.59
C GLY A 333 -16.19 15.53 13.63
N LYS A 334 -16.84 16.66 13.44
CA LYS A 334 -18.05 16.78 12.59
C LYS A 334 -17.80 16.39 11.15
N LEU A 335 -16.59 16.63 10.63
CA LEU A 335 -16.23 16.23 9.26
C LEU A 335 -16.14 14.72 9.06
N GLU A 336 -15.92 13.96 10.14
CA GLU A 336 -15.90 12.49 10.17
C GLU A 336 -17.23 11.90 10.68
N GLY A 337 -18.26 12.74 10.87
CA GLY A 337 -19.58 12.32 11.30
C GLY A 337 -19.75 12.11 12.81
N LEU A 338 -18.88 12.71 13.63
CA LEU A 338 -19.05 12.78 15.07
C LEU A 338 -19.75 14.09 15.44
N ASP A 339 -20.98 13.97 15.94
CA ASP A 339 -21.76 15.09 16.45
C ASP A 339 -21.82 15.10 17.99
N ASP A 340 -22.25 16.22 18.55
CA ASP A 340 -22.52 16.35 19.98
C ASP A 340 -23.57 15.32 20.40
N GLY A 341 -23.30 14.58 21.47
CA GLY A 341 -24.16 13.50 21.94
C GLY A 341 -23.93 12.14 21.27
N ALA A 342 -23.04 12.04 20.29
CA ALA A 342 -22.70 10.76 19.67
C ALA A 342 -22.15 9.77 20.70
N LEU A 343 -22.60 8.52 20.64
CA LEU A 343 -22.12 7.44 21.50
C LEU A 343 -20.92 6.75 20.82
N VAL A 344 -19.80 6.67 21.53
CA VAL A 344 -18.58 6.00 21.08
C VAL A 344 -18.22 4.85 22.02
N ALA A 345 -17.69 3.77 21.45
CA ALA A 345 -17.12 2.65 22.21
C ALA A 345 -15.61 2.80 22.24
N LEU A 346 -15.00 2.64 23.40
CA LEU A 346 -13.57 2.76 23.63
C LEU A 346 -12.93 1.38 23.73
N TYR A 347 -11.83 1.17 23.04
CA TYR A 347 -11.06 -0.07 23.01
C TYR A 347 -9.59 0.20 23.31
N ALA A 348 -8.86 -0.79 23.80
CA ALA A 348 -7.44 -0.66 24.11
C ALA A 348 -6.60 -0.41 22.84
N THR A 349 -6.98 -1.06 21.74
CA THR A 349 -6.35 -0.95 20.43
C THR A 349 -7.42 -1.00 19.34
N ALA A 350 -7.09 -0.65 18.12
CA ALA A 350 -8.00 -0.75 16.98
C ALA A 350 -8.39 -2.21 16.68
N GLU A 351 -7.50 -3.15 16.97
CA GLU A 351 -7.74 -4.60 16.82
C GLU A 351 -8.74 -5.14 17.83
N ALA A 352 -8.75 -4.60 19.04
CA ALA A 352 -9.68 -4.98 20.10
C ALA A 352 -11.12 -4.55 19.83
N ALA A 353 -11.38 -3.81 18.75
CA ALA A 353 -12.75 -3.42 18.35
C ALA A 353 -13.65 -4.62 17.98
N ALA A 354 -13.07 -5.82 17.76
CA ALA A 354 -13.80 -7.07 17.65
C ALA A 354 -14.26 -7.63 18.99
N ASP A 355 -13.67 -7.15 20.11
CA ASP A 355 -13.91 -7.62 21.45
C ASP A 355 -14.91 -6.73 22.20
N LYS A 356 -15.14 -7.05 23.46
CA LYS A 356 -15.95 -6.22 24.34
C LYS A 356 -15.25 -4.88 24.58
N PRO A 357 -15.94 -3.73 24.40
CA PRO A 357 -15.34 -2.43 24.65
C PRO A 357 -14.93 -2.26 26.12
N LEU A 358 -13.82 -1.58 26.34
CA LEU A 358 -13.35 -1.20 27.69
C LEU A 358 -14.35 -0.27 28.37
N ALA A 359 -14.91 0.67 27.62
CA ALA A 359 -15.89 1.63 28.08
C ALA A 359 -16.72 2.16 26.90
N ARG A 360 -17.80 2.85 27.24
CA ARG A 360 -18.57 3.69 26.32
C ARG A 360 -18.55 5.11 26.83
N ALA A 361 -18.50 6.07 25.90
CA ALA A 361 -18.49 7.48 26.21
C ALA A 361 -19.40 8.25 25.26
N VAL A 362 -19.83 9.42 25.69
CA VAL A 362 -20.63 10.33 24.88
C VAL A 362 -19.75 11.49 24.44
N VAL A 363 -19.86 11.93 23.21
CA VAL A 363 -19.25 13.14 22.72
C VAL A 363 -19.92 14.33 23.42
N ALA A 364 -19.16 15.07 24.22
CA ALA A 364 -19.67 16.26 24.92
C ALA A 364 -19.70 17.47 23.99
N GLU A 365 -18.69 17.60 23.13
CA GLU A 365 -18.53 18.70 22.20
C GLU A 365 -17.76 18.21 20.96
N ALA A 366 -18.34 18.40 19.78
CA ALA A 366 -17.70 18.07 18.50
C ALA A 366 -17.34 19.35 17.75
N GLN A 367 -16.06 19.48 17.43
CA GLN A 367 -15.48 20.49 16.55
C GLN A 367 -15.28 19.90 15.14
N PRO A 368 -14.89 20.65 14.12
CA PRO A 368 -14.74 20.12 12.77
C PRO A 368 -13.81 18.91 12.65
N LEU A 369 -12.67 18.88 13.37
CA LEU A 369 -11.61 17.86 13.24
C LEU A 369 -11.33 17.10 14.53
N GLN A 370 -12.02 17.40 15.62
CA GLN A 370 -11.84 16.74 16.92
C GLN A 370 -13.12 16.77 17.74
N ALA A 371 -13.27 15.81 18.65
CA ALA A 371 -14.40 15.77 19.55
C ALA A 371 -13.92 15.48 20.98
N ARG A 372 -14.48 16.16 21.96
CA ARG A 372 -14.21 15.94 23.37
C ARG A 372 -15.24 14.96 23.94
N LEU A 373 -14.77 13.97 24.65
CA LEU A 373 -15.64 13.03 25.38
C LEU A 373 -16.09 13.64 26.71
N ALA A 374 -17.33 13.35 27.09
CA ALA A 374 -17.80 13.63 28.42
C ALA A 374 -16.98 12.85 29.46
N ALA A 375 -16.68 13.48 30.59
CA ALA A 375 -16.03 12.79 31.69
C ALA A 375 -16.84 11.52 32.05
N PRO A 376 -16.20 10.37 32.28
CA PRO A 376 -16.90 9.14 32.65
C PRO A 376 -17.66 9.40 33.95
N ASN A 377 -18.96 9.33 33.88
CA ASN A 377 -19.79 9.33 35.11
C ASN A 377 -19.50 8.04 35.89
N ALA A 378 -18.77 8.15 36.96
CA ALA A 378 -18.48 7.02 37.80
C ALA A 378 -19.82 6.40 38.27
N GLY A 379 -20.15 5.21 37.73
CA GLY A 379 -21.26 4.39 38.18
C GLY A 379 -22.56 4.43 37.39
N ARG A 380 -22.68 5.12 36.27
CA ARG A 380 -23.86 5.00 35.38
C ARG A 380 -23.47 4.50 33.99
N ASP A 381 -24.11 3.41 33.57
CA ASP A 381 -24.06 2.96 32.16
C ASP A 381 -24.71 4.07 31.31
N PRO A 382 -23.99 4.67 30.33
CA PRO A 382 -24.55 5.68 29.46
C PRO A 382 -25.72 5.18 28.57
N LEU A 383 -25.99 3.87 28.57
CA LEU A 383 -27.15 3.26 27.91
C LEU A 383 -28.31 2.94 28.90
N ALA A 384 -28.17 3.22 30.18
CA ALA A 384 -29.33 3.18 31.04
C ALA A 384 -30.35 4.20 30.57
N ALA A 385 -31.51 3.74 30.15
CA ALA A 385 -32.60 4.60 29.72
C ALA A 385 -32.79 5.75 30.73
N PRO A 386 -32.95 6.99 30.29
CA PRO A 386 -33.26 8.06 31.20
C PRO A 386 -34.50 7.68 32.01
N PRO A 387 -34.57 7.96 33.33
CA PRO A 387 -35.77 7.71 34.09
C PRO A 387 -36.95 8.44 33.38
N PRO A 388 -38.13 7.83 33.41
CA PRO A 388 -39.31 8.46 32.80
C PRO A 388 -39.44 9.86 33.38
N ARG A 389 -39.57 10.86 32.52
CA ARG A 389 -39.86 12.22 32.96
C ARG A 389 -41.23 12.19 33.63
N ASP A 390 -41.25 12.48 34.90
CA ASP A 390 -42.49 12.75 35.63
C ASP A 390 -43.11 14.00 34.98
N ASP A 391 -44.03 13.77 34.06
CA ASP A 391 -44.84 14.80 33.43
C ASP A 391 -45.98 15.13 34.39
N GLN A 392 -45.63 15.85 35.46
CA GLN A 392 -46.61 16.55 36.27
C GLN A 392 -46.71 18.00 35.78
N SER A 393 -47.33 18.23 34.64
CA SER A 393 -47.89 19.52 34.31
C SER A 393 -49.25 19.62 34.93
N ALA A 394 -49.33 20.31 36.03
CA ALA A 394 -50.60 20.77 36.62
C ALA A 394 -51.38 21.61 35.58
N ALA A 395 -52.63 21.25 35.38
CA ALA A 395 -53.57 22.05 34.62
C ALA A 395 -53.85 23.36 35.36
N PRO A 396 -53.98 24.50 34.61
CA PRO A 396 -54.44 25.74 35.18
C PRO A 396 -55.98 25.69 35.30
N LYS A 397 -56.42 26.28 36.43
CA LYS A 397 -57.84 26.68 36.61
C LYS A 397 -58.23 27.80 35.69
#